data_588e88e4ed14e384c89ab41acc605eb0
#
_entry.id   588e88e4ed14e384c89ab41acc605eb0
#
_cell.length_a   1.000
_cell.length_b   1.000
_cell.length_c   1.000
_cell.angle_alpha   90.00
_cell.angle_beta   90.00
_cell.angle_gamma   90.00
#
_symmetry.space_group_name_H-M   'P 1'
#
loop_
_entity.id
_entity.type
_entity.pdbx_description
1 polymer ?
#
loop_
_entity_poly.entity_id
_entity_poly.type
_entity_poly.pdbx_seq_one_letter_code
_entity_poly.pdbx_strand_id
1 'polypeptide(L)'
;VILGMVKNINIDYISGTSSGSIVATLYSIGYSPSEIYNFFKHYSKDITHIGFKNIFKLISGLLLKHKIIIDGLNDGKKLEKIMYKICAKKDIYTIDQINLPLLIPSVNIENGETYIFTSKKIRNVYQDNYVYDNSILVSKAVRASCSFPGIYSPCHYQNKILVDGGIRENIPWKGTKKLGANTVLSIIFERTLEPDPFLDILEIITKSINLLSHELSLYEQSGSDYVLKINTLNTSLLDISKIDFLYNLGYSSMNNFLEKNNWNKKLCKFE
;
A
#
# COMPACT_ATOMS: atom_id res chain seq x y z
N VAL A 1 -8.95 -8.86 -6.69
CA VAL A 1 -7.80 -9.76 -6.85
C VAL A 1 -7.81 -10.86 -5.79
N ILE A 2 -7.68 -10.55 -4.51
CA ILE A 2 -7.63 -11.56 -3.43
C ILE A 2 -8.82 -12.51 -3.49
N LEU A 3 -10.04 -12.03 -3.76
CA LEU A 3 -11.22 -12.90 -3.90
C LEU A 3 -11.04 -13.96 -4.99
N GLY A 4 -10.40 -13.62 -6.11
CA GLY A 4 -10.08 -14.61 -7.16
C GLY A 4 -9.04 -15.63 -6.70
N MET A 5 -8.02 -15.17 -5.94
CA MET A 5 -6.96 -16.04 -5.43
C MET A 5 -7.48 -17.07 -4.42
N VAL A 6 -8.18 -16.63 -3.36
CA VAL A 6 -8.56 -17.50 -2.22
C VAL A 6 -9.50 -18.64 -2.57
N LYS A 7 -10.10 -18.62 -3.76
CA LYS A 7 -10.91 -19.75 -4.26
C LYS A 7 -10.06 -20.92 -4.74
N ASN A 8 -8.81 -20.67 -5.10
CA ASN A 8 -7.96 -21.60 -5.82
C ASN A 8 -6.53 -21.70 -5.29
N ILE A 9 -6.11 -20.76 -4.40
CA ILE A 9 -4.73 -20.64 -3.95
C ILE A 9 -4.71 -20.35 -2.46
N ASN A 10 -3.84 -21.04 -1.73
CA ASN A 10 -3.51 -20.68 -0.35
C ASN A 10 -2.48 -19.56 -0.35
N ILE A 11 -2.69 -18.55 0.50
CA ILE A 11 -1.77 -17.41 0.64
C ILE A 11 -1.04 -17.59 1.97
N ASP A 12 0.25 -17.98 1.90
CA ASP A 12 1.08 -18.23 3.09
C ASP A 12 1.84 -16.99 3.55
N TYR A 13 2.06 -16.03 2.65
CA TYR A 13 2.75 -14.76 2.88
C TYR A 13 2.04 -13.66 2.14
N ILE A 14 1.98 -12.48 2.73
CA ILE A 14 1.38 -11.31 2.07
C ILE A 14 2.21 -10.07 2.33
N SER A 15 2.37 -9.25 1.31
CA SER A 15 2.99 -7.95 1.42
C SER A 15 2.19 -6.90 0.68
N GLY A 16 2.31 -5.67 1.11
CA GLY A 16 1.61 -4.57 0.44
C GLY A 16 2.19 -3.21 0.78
N THR A 17 2.26 -2.36 -0.24
CA THR A 17 2.75 -0.99 -0.15
C THR A 17 1.59 -0.02 -0.32
N SER A 18 1.60 1.09 0.42
CA SER A 18 0.57 2.12 0.34
C SER A 18 -0.85 1.56 0.54
N SER A 19 -1.79 1.81 -0.37
CA SER A 19 -3.14 1.24 -0.31
C SER A 19 -3.13 -0.29 -0.28
N GLY A 20 -2.12 -0.94 -0.88
CA GLY A 20 -1.90 -2.38 -0.79
C GLY A 20 -1.63 -2.85 0.64
N SER A 21 -1.01 -2.03 1.49
CA SER A 21 -0.79 -2.34 2.90
C SER A 21 -2.09 -2.46 3.70
N ILE A 22 -3.11 -1.67 3.35
CA ILE A 22 -4.45 -1.78 3.95
C ILE A 22 -5.06 -3.15 3.63
N VAL A 23 -5.04 -3.52 2.35
CA VAL A 23 -5.58 -4.81 1.89
C VAL A 23 -4.83 -5.98 2.51
N ALA A 24 -3.50 -5.95 2.48
CA ALA A 24 -2.64 -6.98 3.04
C ALA A 24 -2.86 -7.15 4.55
N THR A 25 -2.97 -6.05 5.29
CA THR A 25 -3.26 -6.05 6.72
C THR A 25 -4.61 -6.66 7.02
N LEU A 26 -5.67 -6.17 6.38
CA LEU A 26 -7.03 -6.65 6.65
C LEU A 26 -7.16 -8.15 6.36
N TYR A 27 -6.56 -8.63 5.27
CA TYR A 27 -6.53 -10.05 4.95
C TYR A 27 -5.74 -10.85 5.99
N SER A 28 -4.56 -10.37 6.38
CA SER A 28 -3.68 -11.08 7.33
C SER A 28 -4.26 -11.21 8.74
N ILE A 29 -5.17 -10.32 9.13
CA ILE A 29 -5.89 -10.39 10.41
C ILE A 29 -7.25 -11.10 10.30
N GLY A 30 -7.53 -11.77 9.16
CA GLY A 30 -8.65 -12.67 8.98
C GLY A 30 -9.95 -12.03 8.48
N TYR A 31 -9.88 -10.85 7.83
CA TYR A 31 -11.02 -10.31 7.10
C TYR A 31 -11.14 -10.98 5.73
N SER A 32 -12.34 -11.42 5.38
CA SER A 32 -12.65 -11.97 4.06
C SER A 32 -12.54 -10.89 2.96
N PRO A 33 -12.34 -11.27 1.69
CA PRO A 33 -12.32 -10.31 0.59
C PRO A 33 -13.58 -9.44 0.47
N SER A 34 -14.75 -9.97 0.82
CA SER A 34 -16.00 -9.22 0.86
C SER A 34 -16.04 -8.19 2.00
N GLU A 35 -15.51 -8.52 3.17
CA GLU A 35 -15.40 -7.58 4.28
C GLU A 35 -14.40 -6.46 3.95
N ILE A 36 -13.28 -6.80 3.27
CA ILE A 36 -12.31 -5.80 2.79
C ILE A 36 -12.95 -4.87 1.76
N TYR A 37 -13.74 -5.38 0.83
CA TYR A 37 -14.51 -4.56 -0.11
C TYR A 37 -15.45 -3.61 0.64
N ASN A 38 -16.23 -4.13 1.61
CA ASN A 38 -17.14 -3.32 2.42
C ASN A 38 -16.40 -2.26 3.26
N PHE A 39 -15.19 -2.57 3.73
CA PHE A 39 -14.32 -1.59 4.39
C PHE A 39 -14.05 -0.40 3.47
N PHE A 40 -13.63 -0.62 2.23
CA PHE A 40 -13.39 0.47 1.29
C PHE A 40 -14.67 1.23 0.94
N LYS A 41 -15.79 0.55 0.74
CA LYS A 41 -17.10 1.21 0.50
C LYS A 41 -17.48 2.15 1.63
N HIS A 42 -17.20 1.75 2.86
CA HIS A 42 -17.61 2.51 4.05
C HIS A 42 -16.61 3.63 4.41
N TYR A 43 -15.30 3.35 4.34
CA TYR A 43 -14.29 4.25 4.90
C TYR A 43 -13.52 5.08 3.86
N SER A 44 -13.64 4.83 2.56
CA SER A 44 -12.85 5.53 1.54
C SER A 44 -13.02 7.05 1.59
N LYS A 45 -14.25 7.54 1.72
CA LYS A 45 -14.53 8.98 1.87
C LYS A 45 -13.81 9.58 3.07
N ASP A 46 -13.77 8.85 4.16
CA ASP A 46 -13.14 9.28 5.40
C ASP A 46 -11.62 9.29 5.30
N ILE A 47 -11.06 8.31 4.61
CA ILE A 47 -9.61 8.17 4.41
C ILE A 47 -9.10 9.24 3.46
N THR A 48 -9.81 9.52 2.36
CA THR A 48 -9.38 10.46 1.32
C THR A 48 -9.77 11.92 1.61
N HIS A 49 -10.53 12.18 2.68
CA HIS A 49 -11.03 13.53 2.99
C HIS A 49 -9.90 14.51 3.29
N ILE A 50 -9.87 15.62 2.54
CA ILE A 50 -8.95 16.75 2.79
C ILE A 50 -9.57 17.65 3.86
N GLY A 51 -8.87 17.82 4.99
CA GLY A 51 -9.37 18.60 6.11
C GLY A 51 -9.30 20.12 5.86
N PHE A 52 -10.37 20.85 6.13
CA PHE A 52 -10.41 22.32 6.02
C PHE A 52 -9.28 23.02 6.79
N LYS A 53 -8.81 22.43 7.90
CA LYS A 53 -7.68 22.98 8.67
C LYS A 53 -6.39 23.07 7.86
N ASN A 54 -6.11 22.10 7.00
CA ASN A 54 -4.90 22.08 6.19
C ASN A 54 -5.00 23.09 5.04
N ILE A 55 -6.18 23.24 4.45
CA ILE A 55 -6.45 24.28 3.46
C ILE A 55 -6.30 25.67 4.08
N PHE A 56 -6.84 25.91 5.27
CA PHE A 56 -6.69 27.18 5.98
C PHE A 56 -5.23 27.48 6.34
N LYS A 57 -4.45 26.49 6.81
CA LYS A 57 -3.02 26.63 7.06
C LYS A 57 -2.24 26.96 5.78
N LEU A 58 -2.59 26.34 4.66
CA LEU A 58 -1.97 26.64 3.37
C LEU A 58 -2.18 28.11 2.99
N ILE A 59 -3.43 28.56 3.02
CA ILE A 59 -3.82 29.92 2.66
C ILE A 59 -3.18 30.95 3.63
N SER A 60 -3.26 30.72 4.93
CA SER A 60 -2.69 31.61 5.94
C SER A 60 -1.16 31.66 5.89
N GLY A 61 -0.52 30.52 5.61
CA GLY A 61 0.93 30.44 5.43
C GLY A 61 1.40 31.23 4.21
N LEU A 62 0.69 31.11 3.09
CA LEU A 62 0.99 31.85 1.87
C LEU A 62 0.78 33.35 2.04
N LEU A 63 -0.36 33.74 2.64
CA LEU A 63 -0.71 35.17 2.80
C LEU A 63 0.09 35.89 3.88
N LEU A 64 0.36 35.23 5.03
CA LEU A 64 0.96 35.88 6.19
C LEU A 64 2.48 35.68 6.30
N LYS A 65 3.01 34.57 5.82
CA LYS A 65 4.40 34.17 5.99
C LYS A 65 5.16 33.96 4.69
N HIS A 66 4.52 34.09 3.54
CA HIS A 66 5.09 33.75 2.21
C HIS A 66 5.77 32.37 2.18
N LYS A 67 5.27 31.42 2.96
CA LYS A 67 5.80 30.04 3.08
C LYS A 67 4.67 29.03 3.04
N ILE A 68 4.93 27.88 2.41
CA ILE A 68 4.07 26.71 2.51
C ILE A 68 4.35 26.07 3.87
N ILE A 69 3.37 26.11 4.80
CA ILE A 69 3.54 25.63 6.19
C ILE A 69 2.85 24.25 6.37
N ILE A 70 2.44 23.61 5.29
CA ILE A 70 1.83 22.28 5.34
C ILE A 70 2.80 21.26 4.77
N ASP A 71 2.80 20.09 5.38
CA ASP A 71 3.57 18.91 5.00
C ASP A 71 2.73 17.87 4.24
N GLY A 72 1.41 18.12 4.10
CA GLY A 72 0.45 17.31 3.35
C GLY A 72 -0.97 17.86 3.44
N LEU A 73 -1.82 17.51 2.48
CA LEU A 73 -3.23 17.94 2.44
C LEU A 73 -4.09 17.19 3.48
N ASN A 74 -3.69 15.97 3.85
CA ASN A 74 -4.36 15.11 4.82
C ASN A 74 -3.36 14.67 5.89
N ASP A 75 -3.68 14.85 7.18
CA ASP A 75 -2.79 14.45 8.27
C ASP A 75 -2.74 12.93 8.52
N GLY A 76 -3.54 12.15 7.82
CA GLY A 76 -3.61 10.69 7.90
C GLY A 76 -4.06 10.10 9.24
N LYS A 77 -4.35 10.93 10.24
CA LYS A 77 -4.79 10.47 11.57
C LYS A 77 -6.11 9.70 11.52
N LYS A 78 -6.97 10.05 10.55
CA LYS A 78 -8.24 9.37 10.37
C LYS A 78 -8.04 7.94 9.88
N LEU A 79 -7.15 7.73 8.91
CA LEU A 79 -6.73 6.40 8.47
C LEU A 79 -6.16 5.58 9.64
N GLU A 80 -5.20 6.16 10.38
CA GLU A 80 -4.58 5.50 11.54
C GLU A 80 -5.64 5.08 12.57
N LYS A 81 -6.58 5.98 12.92
CA LYS A 81 -7.66 5.71 13.87
C LYS A 81 -8.64 4.62 13.38
N ILE A 82 -8.97 4.63 12.09
CA ILE A 82 -9.83 3.61 11.48
C ILE A 82 -9.13 2.25 11.55
N MET A 83 -7.88 2.17 11.11
CA MET A 83 -7.10 0.92 11.14
C MET A 83 -6.94 0.40 12.56
N TYR A 84 -6.65 1.28 13.54
CA TYR A 84 -6.58 0.89 14.95
C TYR A 84 -7.88 0.23 15.43
N LYS A 85 -9.04 0.85 15.14
CA LYS A 85 -10.35 0.31 15.54
C LYS A 85 -10.66 -1.04 14.87
N ILE A 86 -10.27 -1.20 13.62
CA ILE A 86 -10.52 -2.42 12.86
C ILE A 86 -9.63 -3.56 13.36
N CYS A 87 -8.36 -3.29 13.63
CA CYS A 87 -7.44 -4.26 14.22
C CYS A 87 -7.86 -4.66 15.66
N ALA A 88 -8.29 -3.69 16.46
CA ALA A 88 -8.78 -3.94 17.83
C ALA A 88 -10.02 -4.86 17.88
N LYS A 89 -10.86 -4.89 16.85
CA LYS A 89 -11.97 -5.86 16.74
C LYS A 89 -11.51 -7.32 16.64
N LYS A 90 -10.25 -7.53 16.32
CA LYS A 90 -9.60 -8.86 16.24
C LYS A 90 -8.56 -9.06 17.35
N ASP A 91 -8.55 -8.16 18.36
CA ASP A 91 -7.57 -8.15 19.46
C ASP A 91 -6.12 -8.07 18.99
N ILE A 92 -5.88 -7.44 17.83
CA ILE A 92 -4.57 -7.24 17.24
C ILE A 92 -4.21 -5.75 17.30
N TYR A 93 -3.07 -5.43 17.92
CA TYR A 93 -2.57 -4.07 18.08
C TYR A 93 -1.22 -3.86 17.44
N THR A 94 -0.25 -4.75 17.68
CA THR A 94 1.10 -4.70 17.14
C THR A 94 1.27 -5.71 16.00
N ILE A 95 2.21 -5.43 15.11
CA ILE A 95 2.35 -6.20 13.88
C ILE A 95 2.83 -7.64 14.15
N ASP A 96 3.59 -7.87 15.21
CA ASP A 96 4.06 -9.20 15.64
C ASP A 96 2.94 -10.15 16.10
N GLN A 97 1.77 -9.61 16.47
CA GLN A 97 0.59 -10.41 16.83
C GLN A 97 -0.10 -11.07 15.60
N ILE A 98 0.27 -10.65 14.39
CA ILE A 98 -0.33 -11.19 13.16
C ILE A 98 0.30 -12.54 12.81
N ASN A 99 -0.54 -13.57 12.71
CA ASN A 99 -0.10 -14.94 12.43
C ASN A 99 0.35 -15.14 10.98
N LEU A 100 -0.44 -14.67 10.00
CA LEU A 100 -0.07 -14.71 8.58
C LEU A 100 1.10 -13.76 8.35
N PRO A 101 2.26 -14.24 7.86
CA PRO A 101 3.41 -13.41 7.59
C PRO A 101 3.07 -12.20 6.71
N LEU A 102 3.15 -11.01 7.30
CA LEU A 102 2.84 -9.73 6.69
C LEU A 102 4.10 -8.86 6.58
N LEU A 103 4.21 -8.11 5.49
CA LEU A 103 5.27 -7.14 5.28
C LEU A 103 4.71 -5.84 4.69
N ILE A 104 5.10 -4.72 5.30
CA ILE A 104 4.66 -3.36 4.93
C ILE A 104 5.89 -2.45 4.84
N PRO A 105 6.27 -1.94 3.66
CA PRO A 105 7.37 -0.99 3.52
C PRO A 105 6.94 0.45 3.79
N SER A 106 7.90 1.25 4.26
CA SER A 106 7.86 2.70 4.36
C SER A 106 9.27 3.25 4.21
N VAL A 107 9.45 4.53 3.95
CA VAL A 107 10.77 5.13 3.73
C VAL A 107 11.02 6.26 4.72
N ASN A 108 12.17 6.25 5.41
CA ASN A 108 12.63 7.42 6.18
C ASN A 108 13.19 8.46 5.20
N ILE A 109 12.50 9.60 5.09
CA ILE A 109 12.87 10.64 4.11
C ILE A 109 14.16 11.37 4.47
N GLU A 110 14.62 11.28 5.73
CA GLU A 110 15.81 11.99 6.20
C GLU A 110 17.12 11.33 5.72
N ASN A 111 17.13 9.99 5.62
CA ASN A 111 18.34 9.23 5.28
C ASN A 111 18.14 8.20 4.17
N GLY A 112 16.91 8.05 3.65
CA GLY A 112 16.57 7.13 2.58
C GLY A 112 16.52 5.65 3.00
N GLU A 113 16.55 5.31 4.29
CA GLU A 113 16.37 3.94 4.74
C GLU A 113 14.96 3.44 4.46
N THR A 114 14.85 2.20 3.99
CA THR A 114 13.57 1.50 3.82
C THR A 114 13.24 0.75 5.11
N TYR A 115 12.19 1.19 5.78
CA TYR A 115 11.62 0.51 6.93
C TYR A 115 10.65 -0.58 6.47
N ILE A 116 10.94 -1.81 6.87
CA ILE A 116 10.09 -2.96 6.60
C ILE A 116 9.42 -3.37 7.91
N PHE A 117 8.16 -3.01 8.04
CA PHE A 117 7.32 -3.47 9.14
C PHE A 117 6.83 -4.88 8.85
N THR A 118 7.10 -5.83 9.74
CA THR A 118 6.83 -7.25 9.47
C THR A 118 6.32 -7.97 10.70
N SER A 119 5.37 -8.91 10.49
CA SER A 119 4.82 -9.73 11.58
C SER A 119 5.78 -10.82 12.06
N LYS A 120 6.84 -11.12 11.32
CA LYS A 120 7.85 -12.13 11.70
C LYS A 120 9.21 -11.49 11.86
N LYS A 121 9.97 -11.95 12.84
CA LYS A 121 11.35 -11.50 13.03
C LYS A 121 12.21 -11.93 11.85
N ILE A 122 12.77 -10.95 11.16
CA ILE A 122 13.85 -11.15 10.19
C ILE A 122 15.13 -10.73 10.88
N ARG A 123 16.18 -11.55 10.82
CA ARG A 123 17.51 -11.13 11.30
C ARG A 123 17.95 -9.94 10.47
N ASN A 124 18.23 -8.82 11.13
CA ASN A 124 18.81 -7.64 10.49
C ASN A 124 20.16 -8.05 9.89
N VAL A 125 20.20 -8.28 8.61
CA VAL A 125 21.43 -8.28 7.84
C VAL A 125 21.59 -6.82 7.42
N TYR A 126 22.59 -6.12 7.97
CA TYR A 126 22.94 -4.74 7.63
C TYR A 126 23.46 -4.63 6.17
N GLN A 127 22.76 -5.21 5.24
CA GLN A 127 23.02 -5.09 3.81
C GLN A 127 21.81 -4.36 3.22
N ASP A 128 22.07 -3.32 2.46
CA ASP A 128 21.11 -2.66 1.57
C ASP A 128 20.18 -1.56 2.12
N ASN A 129 20.51 -0.80 3.15
CA ASN A 129 19.64 0.30 3.67
C ASN A 129 18.23 -0.14 4.11
N TYR A 130 18.04 -1.40 4.54
CA TYR A 130 16.80 -1.92 5.06
C TYR A 130 16.82 -2.05 6.58
N VAL A 131 15.78 -1.54 7.22
CA VAL A 131 15.53 -1.67 8.67
C VAL A 131 14.27 -2.50 8.87
N TYR A 132 14.37 -3.63 9.56
CA TYR A 132 13.23 -4.49 9.87
C TYR A 132 12.73 -4.20 11.28
N ASP A 133 11.42 -3.92 11.41
CA ASP A 133 10.77 -3.64 12.70
C ASP A 133 9.48 -4.47 12.83
N ASN A 134 9.35 -5.17 13.94
CA ASN A 134 8.19 -5.99 14.27
C ASN A 134 7.45 -5.53 15.55
N SER A 135 7.76 -4.35 16.07
CA SER A 135 7.19 -3.83 17.32
C SER A 135 6.16 -2.72 17.14
N ILE A 136 6.00 -2.23 15.93
CA ILE A 136 5.11 -1.10 15.61
C ILE A 136 3.62 -1.49 15.72
N LEU A 137 2.77 -0.52 16.09
CA LEU A 137 1.32 -0.68 15.96
C LEU A 137 0.95 -0.89 14.47
N VAL A 138 0.09 -1.87 14.20
CA VAL A 138 -0.37 -2.17 12.83
C VAL A 138 -0.95 -0.92 12.14
N SER A 139 -1.78 -0.18 12.85
CA SER A 139 -2.37 1.08 12.36
C SER A 139 -1.32 2.11 11.97
N LYS A 140 -0.22 2.17 12.72
CA LYS A 140 0.90 3.07 12.49
C LYS A 140 1.73 2.64 11.29
N ALA A 141 1.98 1.33 11.13
CA ALA A 141 2.67 0.78 9.98
C ALA A 141 1.93 1.08 8.67
N VAL A 142 0.61 0.81 8.65
CA VAL A 142 -0.24 1.16 7.49
C VAL A 142 -0.25 2.66 7.24
N ARG A 143 -0.37 3.49 8.30
CA ARG A 143 -0.33 4.94 8.17
C ARG A 143 0.99 5.42 7.57
N ALA A 144 2.12 4.88 8.00
CA ALA A 144 3.43 5.22 7.47
C ALA A 144 3.55 4.84 5.98
N SER A 145 3.15 3.61 5.64
CA SER A 145 3.18 3.12 4.25
C SER A 145 2.26 3.90 3.30
N CYS A 146 1.19 4.49 3.81
CA CYS A 146 0.25 5.32 3.03
C CYS A 146 0.59 6.82 3.06
N SER A 147 1.76 7.22 3.58
CA SER A 147 2.16 8.65 3.67
C SER A 147 2.66 9.17 2.32
N PHE A 148 1.81 9.14 1.28
CA PHE A 148 2.18 9.60 -0.06
C PHE A 148 2.48 11.11 -0.06
N PRO A 149 3.70 11.54 -0.48
CA PRO A 149 4.11 12.93 -0.42
C PRO A 149 3.17 13.88 -1.17
N GLY A 150 2.91 15.02 -0.55
CA GLY A 150 1.98 16.04 -1.06
C GLY A 150 0.51 15.75 -0.71
N ILE A 151 0.08 14.49 -0.69
CA ILE A 151 -1.30 14.11 -0.31
C ILE A 151 -1.41 13.91 1.20
N TYR A 152 -0.55 13.07 1.78
CA TYR A 152 -0.53 12.82 3.21
C TYR A 152 0.70 13.43 3.87
N SER A 153 0.51 14.00 5.06
CA SER A 153 1.63 14.38 5.93
C SER A 153 2.51 13.16 6.23
N PRO A 154 3.82 13.32 6.36
CA PRO A 154 4.70 12.24 6.80
C PRO A 154 4.24 11.63 8.14
N CYS A 155 4.54 10.37 8.36
CA CYS A 155 4.26 9.67 9.59
C CYS A 155 5.47 9.73 10.53
N HIS A 156 5.33 10.37 11.71
CA HIS A 156 6.37 10.38 12.71
C HIS A 156 6.36 9.09 13.54
N TYR A 157 7.50 8.40 13.58
CA TYR A 157 7.70 7.18 14.34
C TYR A 157 9.12 7.09 14.89
N GLN A 158 9.32 6.95 16.21
CA GLN A 158 10.64 6.82 16.86
C GLN A 158 11.69 7.85 16.38
N ASN A 159 11.35 9.13 16.36
CA ASN A 159 12.18 10.24 15.84
C ASN A 159 12.54 10.14 14.35
N LYS A 160 11.77 9.41 13.56
CA LYS A 160 11.92 9.28 12.11
C LYS A 160 10.74 9.90 11.39
N ILE A 161 10.99 10.38 10.19
CA ILE A 161 9.99 10.99 9.30
C ILE A 161 9.73 10.02 8.14
N LEU A 162 8.65 9.26 8.27
CA LEU A 162 8.31 8.19 7.34
C LEU A 162 7.32 8.65 6.27
N VAL A 163 7.61 8.28 5.03
CA VAL A 163 6.77 8.49 3.85
C VAL A 163 6.43 7.16 3.19
N ASP A 164 5.59 7.20 2.15
CA ASP A 164 5.09 6.04 1.43
C ASP A 164 6.22 5.09 0.98
N GLY A 165 6.00 3.80 1.16
CA GLY A 165 6.95 2.76 0.76
C GLY A 165 7.19 2.72 -0.75
N GLY A 166 6.21 3.11 -1.57
CA GLY A 166 6.27 3.09 -3.02
C GLY A 166 7.33 4.01 -3.63
N ILE A 167 7.97 4.87 -2.81
CA ILE A 167 9.12 5.66 -3.24
C ILE A 167 10.35 4.79 -3.48
N ARG A 168 10.52 3.68 -2.76
CA ARG A 168 11.70 2.80 -2.85
C ARG A 168 11.38 1.32 -3.01
N GLU A 169 10.21 0.88 -2.60
CA GLU A 169 9.77 -0.52 -2.61
C GLU A 169 8.28 -0.60 -2.86
N ASN A 170 7.89 -0.47 -4.13
CA ASN A 170 6.48 -0.53 -4.52
C ASN A 170 5.99 -1.99 -4.58
N ILE A 171 6.87 -2.91 -4.98
CA ILE A 171 6.62 -4.34 -5.03
C ILE A 171 7.61 -5.05 -4.09
N PRO A 172 7.24 -5.32 -2.82
CA PRO A 172 8.15 -5.80 -1.79
C PRO A 172 8.44 -7.31 -1.89
N TRP A 173 8.78 -7.80 -3.09
CA TRP A 173 9.05 -9.21 -3.37
C TRP A 173 10.29 -9.74 -2.64
N LYS A 174 11.35 -8.92 -2.53
CA LYS A 174 12.59 -9.31 -1.83
C LYS A 174 12.33 -9.64 -0.36
N GLY A 175 11.62 -8.74 0.31
CA GLY A 175 11.22 -8.93 1.70
C GLY A 175 10.30 -10.14 1.87
N THR A 176 9.38 -10.36 0.94
CA THR A 176 8.46 -11.51 0.94
C THR A 176 9.22 -12.83 0.80
N LYS A 177 10.23 -12.91 -0.09
CA LYS A 177 11.12 -14.09 -0.19
C LYS A 177 11.98 -14.26 1.06
N LYS A 178 12.47 -13.17 1.68
CA LYS A 178 13.20 -13.23 2.96
C LYS A 178 12.32 -13.74 4.12
N LEU A 179 11.01 -13.52 4.07
CA LEU A 179 10.05 -14.10 5.03
C LEU A 179 9.89 -15.61 4.87
N GLY A 180 10.28 -16.20 3.73
CA GLY A 180 10.23 -17.62 3.44
C GLY A 180 9.35 -18.00 2.26
N ALA A 181 8.80 -17.05 1.51
CA ALA A 181 7.99 -17.35 0.33
C ALA A 181 8.87 -17.96 -0.79
N ASN A 182 8.51 -19.15 -1.24
CA ASN A 182 9.17 -19.84 -2.37
C ASN A 182 8.70 -19.27 -3.72
N THR A 183 7.42 -18.86 -3.78
CA THR A 183 6.80 -18.30 -4.99
C THR A 183 6.13 -16.98 -4.67
N VAL A 184 6.40 -15.97 -5.47
CA VAL A 184 5.84 -14.63 -5.33
C VAL A 184 5.02 -14.28 -6.57
N LEU A 185 3.75 -13.98 -6.36
CA LEU A 185 2.87 -13.36 -7.34
C LEU A 185 2.74 -11.87 -7.03
N SER A 186 3.24 -11.02 -7.91
CA SER A 186 3.10 -9.58 -7.79
C SER A 186 1.92 -9.06 -8.61
N ILE A 187 1.22 -8.07 -8.03
CA ILE A 187 0.07 -7.41 -8.67
C ILE A 187 0.46 -5.97 -8.91
N ILE A 188 0.45 -5.56 -10.17
CA ILE A 188 0.83 -4.22 -10.62
C ILE A 188 -0.37 -3.54 -11.23
N PHE A 189 -0.62 -2.30 -10.84
CA PHE A 189 -1.66 -1.46 -11.44
C PHE A 189 -1.02 -0.53 -12.45
N GLU A 190 -1.45 -0.66 -13.72
CA GLU A 190 -1.07 0.22 -14.81
C GLU A 190 -2.18 1.25 -15.01
N ARG A 191 -1.80 2.47 -15.40
CA ARG A 191 -2.73 3.55 -15.71
C ARG A 191 -2.46 4.07 -17.11
N THR A 192 -3.52 4.33 -17.83
CA THR A 192 -3.43 5.12 -19.06
C THR A 192 -3.34 6.59 -18.66
N LEU A 193 -2.23 7.24 -19.04
CA LEU A 193 -2.06 8.67 -18.79
C LEU A 193 -2.76 9.44 -19.92
N GLU A 194 -3.70 10.31 -19.55
CA GLU A 194 -4.30 11.25 -20.49
C GLU A 194 -3.62 12.61 -20.38
N PRO A 195 -3.45 13.32 -21.50
CA PRO A 195 -2.97 14.69 -21.47
C PRO A 195 -3.92 15.57 -20.68
N ASP A 196 -3.37 16.35 -19.76
CA ASP A 196 -4.10 17.35 -19.00
C ASP A 196 -3.39 18.69 -19.19
N PRO A 197 -3.99 19.66 -19.87
CA PRO A 197 -3.36 20.94 -20.18
C PRO A 197 -3.27 21.88 -18.97
N PHE A 198 -4.01 21.62 -17.89
CA PHE A 198 -4.09 22.49 -16.72
C PHE A 198 -3.61 21.76 -15.46
N LEU A 199 -2.30 21.48 -15.40
CA LEU A 199 -1.69 20.86 -14.22
C LEU A 199 -1.32 21.93 -13.18
N ASP A 200 -1.81 21.80 -11.97
CA ASP A 200 -1.27 22.54 -10.84
C ASP A 200 0.03 21.89 -10.31
N ILE A 201 0.73 22.61 -9.43
CA ILE A 201 2.02 22.17 -8.89
C ILE A 201 1.92 20.84 -8.13
N LEU A 202 0.81 20.62 -7.41
CA LEU A 202 0.58 19.39 -6.67
C LEU A 202 0.34 18.21 -7.61
N GLU A 203 -0.40 18.43 -8.68
CA GLU A 203 -0.63 17.42 -9.73
C GLU A 203 0.68 17.08 -10.45
N ILE A 204 1.51 18.07 -10.77
CA ILE A 204 2.83 17.82 -11.36
C ILE A 204 3.68 16.97 -10.44
N ILE A 205 3.78 17.31 -9.16
CA ILE A 205 4.55 16.53 -8.16
C ILE A 205 4.02 15.12 -8.03
N THR A 206 2.70 14.95 -7.87
CA THR A 206 2.10 13.64 -7.68
C THR A 206 2.19 12.76 -8.94
N LYS A 207 2.01 13.34 -10.13
CA LYS A 207 2.22 12.64 -11.41
C LYS A 207 3.69 12.24 -11.58
N SER A 208 4.64 13.10 -11.23
CA SER A 208 6.08 12.78 -11.32
C SER A 208 6.46 11.63 -10.39
N ILE A 209 6.00 11.66 -9.14
CA ILE A 209 6.24 10.56 -8.19
C ILE A 209 5.60 9.26 -8.70
N ASN A 210 4.38 9.32 -9.25
CA ASN A 210 3.71 8.15 -9.81
C ASN A 210 4.47 7.56 -11.00
N LEU A 211 5.03 8.38 -11.89
CA LEU A 211 5.87 7.93 -13.00
C LEU A 211 7.12 7.21 -12.48
N LEU A 212 7.82 7.79 -11.51
CA LEU A 212 9.00 7.17 -10.88
C LEU A 212 8.65 5.85 -10.19
N SER A 213 7.53 5.80 -9.46
CA SER A 213 7.07 4.57 -8.81
C SER A 213 6.64 3.50 -9.82
N HIS A 214 6.11 3.91 -10.97
CA HIS A 214 5.79 2.99 -12.05
C HIS A 214 7.05 2.37 -12.66
N GLU A 215 8.06 3.17 -13.00
CA GLU A 215 9.35 2.69 -13.49
C GLU A 215 10.03 1.76 -12.47
N LEU A 216 10.00 2.13 -11.18
CA LEU A 216 10.48 1.26 -10.12
C LEU A 216 9.76 -0.10 -10.12
N SER A 217 8.42 -0.10 -10.28
CA SER A 217 7.64 -1.34 -10.34
C SER A 217 8.01 -2.21 -11.54
N LEU A 218 8.29 -1.60 -12.71
CA LEU A 218 8.76 -2.33 -13.88
C LEU A 218 10.12 -3.00 -13.65
N TYR A 219 10.99 -2.35 -12.89
CA TYR A 219 12.27 -2.92 -12.49
C TYR A 219 12.09 -4.05 -11.44
N GLU A 220 11.29 -3.80 -10.41
CA GLU A 220 11.05 -4.73 -9.30
C GLU A 220 10.32 -6.00 -9.74
N GLN A 221 9.42 -5.93 -10.75
CA GLN A 221 8.67 -7.10 -11.21
C GLN A 221 9.56 -8.26 -11.65
N SER A 222 10.78 -7.99 -12.10
CA SER A 222 11.73 -9.02 -12.55
C SER A 222 12.13 -10.04 -11.46
N GLY A 223 11.93 -9.70 -10.19
CA GLY A 223 12.20 -10.58 -9.06
C GLY A 223 11.01 -11.43 -8.63
N SER A 224 9.86 -11.27 -9.24
CA SER A 224 8.65 -12.04 -8.97
C SER A 224 8.54 -13.24 -9.89
N ASP A 225 8.04 -14.35 -9.37
CA ASP A 225 7.86 -15.58 -10.15
C ASP A 225 6.67 -15.46 -11.12
N TYR A 226 5.66 -14.66 -10.71
CA TYR A 226 4.49 -14.32 -11.51
C TYR A 226 4.14 -12.86 -11.35
N VAL A 227 3.62 -12.25 -12.42
CA VAL A 227 3.20 -10.85 -12.43
C VAL A 227 1.82 -10.75 -13.05
N LEU A 228 0.87 -10.21 -12.29
CA LEU A 228 -0.46 -9.82 -12.80
C LEU A 228 -0.50 -8.31 -12.98
N LYS A 229 -0.56 -7.86 -14.23
CA LYS A 229 -0.76 -6.46 -14.59
C LYS A 229 -2.24 -6.17 -14.80
N ILE A 230 -2.75 -5.14 -14.14
CA ILE A 230 -4.14 -4.72 -14.23
C ILE A 230 -4.18 -3.27 -14.70
N ASN A 231 -4.70 -3.05 -15.89
CA ASN A 231 -4.90 -1.69 -16.39
C ASN A 231 -6.17 -1.10 -15.75
N THR A 232 -5.97 -0.12 -14.88
CA THR A 232 -7.05 0.58 -14.17
C THR A 232 -7.66 1.73 -14.97
N LEU A 233 -7.30 1.81 -16.25
CA LEU A 233 -7.73 2.88 -17.15
C LEU A 233 -7.33 4.26 -16.57
N ASN A 234 -8.15 5.28 -16.82
CA ASN A 234 -7.95 6.63 -16.32
C ASN A 234 -8.53 6.84 -14.90
N THR A 235 -8.25 5.92 -13.96
CA THR A 235 -8.74 6.04 -12.60
C THR A 235 -7.75 6.80 -11.74
N SER A 236 -8.16 7.92 -11.11
CA SER A 236 -7.32 8.65 -10.16
C SER A 236 -7.10 7.85 -8.87
N LEU A 237 -5.96 8.10 -8.20
CA LEU A 237 -5.63 7.47 -6.91
C LEU A 237 -6.69 7.71 -5.83
N LEU A 238 -7.39 8.82 -5.90
CA LEU A 238 -8.41 9.23 -4.92
C LEU A 238 -9.85 9.10 -5.45
N ASP A 239 -10.04 8.47 -6.63
CA ASP A 239 -11.37 8.29 -7.22
C ASP A 239 -12.11 7.13 -6.55
N ILE A 240 -12.81 7.47 -5.48
CA ILE A 240 -13.63 6.53 -4.71
C ILE A 240 -14.94 6.14 -5.42
N SER A 241 -15.34 6.83 -6.48
CA SER A 241 -16.57 6.52 -7.22
C SER A 241 -16.46 5.20 -7.99
N LYS A 242 -15.24 4.79 -8.33
CA LYS A 242 -14.96 3.59 -9.13
C LYS A 242 -14.65 2.33 -8.31
N ILE A 243 -14.92 2.31 -7.01
CA ILE A 243 -14.60 1.15 -6.14
C ILE A 243 -15.22 -0.15 -6.67
N ASP A 244 -16.50 -0.12 -7.09
CA ASP A 244 -17.19 -1.31 -7.61
C ASP A 244 -16.58 -1.79 -8.93
N PHE A 245 -16.28 -0.87 -9.82
CA PHE A 245 -15.59 -1.16 -11.08
C PHE A 245 -14.22 -1.80 -10.83
N LEU A 246 -13.39 -1.21 -9.97
CA LEU A 246 -12.05 -1.70 -9.64
C LEU A 246 -12.08 -3.07 -8.94
N TYR A 247 -13.08 -3.29 -8.08
CA TYR A 247 -13.27 -4.60 -7.45
C TYR A 247 -13.54 -5.69 -8.49
N ASN A 248 -14.50 -5.46 -9.39
CA ASN A 248 -14.88 -6.41 -10.44
C ASN A 248 -13.73 -6.62 -11.45
N LEU A 249 -13.05 -5.54 -11.82
CA LEU A 249 -11.87 -5.61 -12.69
C LEU A 249 -10.77 -6.48 -12.07
N GLY A 250 -10.46 -6.26 -10.80
CA GLY A 250 -9.45 -7.06 -10.10
C GLY A 250 -9.84 -8.53 -9.96
N TYR A 251 -11.14 -8.82 -9.76
CA TYR A 251 -11.64 -10.19 -9.69
C TYR A 251 -11.53 -10.91 -11.04
N SER A 252 -12.04 -10.30 -12.11
CA SER A 252 -11.99 -10.88 -13.46
C SER A 252 -10.56 -11.06 -13.96
N SER A 253 -9.68 -10.05 -13.74
CA SER A 253 -8.28 -10.13 -14.12
C SER A 253 -7.55 -11.29 -13.44
N MET A 254 -7.84 -11.54 -12.16
CA MET A 254 -7.23 -12.67 -11.44
C MET A 254 -7.75 -14.01 -11.96
N ASN A 255 -9.06 -14.17 -12.18
CA ASN A 255 -9.61 -15.41 -12.73
C ASN A 255 -9.00 -15.75 -14.10
N ASN A 256 -8.94 -14.77 -15.02
CA ASN A 256 -8.32 -14.95 -16.32
C ASN A 256 -6.82 -15.30 -16.21
N PHE A 257 -6.12 -14.71 -15.25
CA PHE A 257 -4.71 -15.02 -14.98
C PHE A 257 -4.52 -16.47 -14.51
N LEU A 258 -5.37 -16.94 -13.60
CA LEU A 258 -5.32 -18.31 -13.08
C LEU A 258 -5.62 -19.36 -14.16
N GLU A 259 -6.62 -19.10 -15.00
CA GLU A 259 -6.96 -19.93 -16.15
C GLU A 259 -5.81 -20.02 -17.15
N LYS A 260 -5.27 -18.84 -17.57
CA LYS A 260 -4.16 -18.75 -18.53
C LYS A 260 -2.90 -19.49 -18.07
N ASN A 261 -2.62 -19.48 -16.78
CA ASN A 261 -1.45 -20.13 -16.20
C ASN A 261 -1.69 -21.59 -15.78
N ASN A 262 -2.88 -22.15 -16.05
CA ASN A 262 -3.28 -23.50 -15.66
C ASN A 262 -3.07 -23.77 -14.15
N TRP A 263 -3.34 -22.75 -13.31
CA TRP A 263 -3.04 -22.80 -11.87
C TRP A 263 -3.80 -23.94 -11.19
N ASN A 264 -5.04 -24.16 -11.58
CA ASN A 264 -5.87 -25.27 -11.06
C ASN A 264 -5.28 -26.68 -11.33
N LYS A 265 -4.45 -26.85 -12.37
CA LYS A 265 -3.77 -28.11 -12.69
C LYS A 265 -2.44 -28.27 -11.95
N LYS A 266 -1.82 -27.18 -11.48
CA LYS A 266 -0.54 -27.23 -10.77
C LYS A 266 -0.72 -27.63 -9.30
N LEU A 267 -1.86 -27.30 -8.69
CA LEU A 267 -2.16 -27.67 -7.30
C LEU A 267 -2.38 -29.18 -7.12
N CYS A 268 -2.91 -29.88 -8.14
CA CYS A 268 -3.08 -31.34 -8.11
C CYS A 268 -1.78 -32.15 -8.27
N LYS A 269 -0.64 -31.50 -8.44
CA LYS A 269 0.67 -32.20 -8.57
C LYS A 269 1.51 -32.17 -7.29
N PHE A 270 1.04 -31.54 -6.24
CA PHE A 270 1.73 -31.43 -4.94
C PHE A 270 0.97 -32.14 -3.80
N GLU A 271 -0.08 -32.93 -4.12
CA GLU A 271 -0.62 -33.99 -3.28
C GLU A 271 0.03 -35.31 -3.75
#